data_bc5dda29900d995675c6b1052b184399
#
_entry.id   bc5dda29900d995675c6b1052b184399
#
_cell.length_a   1.000
_cell.length_b   1.000
_cell.length_c   1.000
_cell.angle_alpha   90.00
_cell.angle_beta   90.00
_cell.angle_gamma   90.00
#
_symmetry.space_group_name_H-M   'P 1'
#
loop_
_entity.id
_entity.type
_entity.pdbx_description
1 polymer ?
#
loop_
_entity_poly.entity_id
_entity_poly.type
_entity_poly.pdbx_seq_one_letter_code
_entity_poly.pdbx_strand_id
1 'polypeptide(L)'
;WDVMLCVSGTAIACENALVVAIICYSPALRTPMFVLVGSLATADLLAGLGLILNFVFQYVIRSETVSLLTVGFLVASFAASVSSLLAITVDRYLSLYNALTYYSERTVLCIHTMLAGAKKLCLGLLPVLGWNCLRDRTACSVVRPLTKSNVTLLSTSFFLIFLIMLHLYIEICKIICRHAHQIALQQHFLTASHYVATKKGVSTLAIILGTFGASWLPFAIYCVVGDPEYPSVYTYATLLPATYNSMINPIIYAYRNQEIQRSMWMLFCGCFQFKVSFRSRSPSDV
;
A
#
# COMPACT_ATOMS: atom_id res chain seq x y z
N TRP A 1 16.69 16.82 7.08
CA TRP A 1 15.79 16.01 6.23
C TRP A 1 15.94 14.52 6.55
N ASP A 2 17.12 13.98 6.64
CA ASP A 2 17.36 12.55 6.88
C ASP A 2 16.81 12.08 8.24
N VAL A 3 16.92 12.92 9.28
CA VAL A 3 16.29 12.67 10.58
C VAL A 3 14.77 12.62 10.45
N MET A 4 14.16 13.52 9.66
CA MET A 4 12.71 13.49 9.41
C MET A 4 12.29 12.21 8.69
N LEU A 5 13.07 11.77 7.70
CA LEU A 5 12.81 10.50 7.01
C LEU A 5 12.95 9.30 7.95
N CYS A 6 13.94 9.29 8.85
CA CYS A 6 14.13 8.24 9.84
C CYS A 6 12.95 8.18 10.83
N VAL A 7 12.51 9.33 11.36
CA VAL A 7 11.35 9.41 12.26
C VAL A 7 10.08 8.96 11.55
N SER A 8 9.85 9.44 10.32
CA SER A 8 8.73 9.00 9.49
C SER A 8 8.79 7.49 9.21
N GLY A 9 9.98 6.97 8.91
CA GLY A 9 10.19 5.53 8.71
C GLY A 9 9.84 4.71 9.95
N THR A 10 10.15 5.21 11.14
CA THR A 10 9.78 4.55 12.40
C THR A 10 8.26 4.52 12.59
N ALA A 11 7.58 5.63 12.34
CA ALA A 11 6.11 5.70 12.41
C ALA A 11 5.46 4.74 11.39
N ILE A 12 5.91 4.76 10.12
CA ILE A 12 5.46 3.86 9.07
C ILE A 12 5.63 2.40 9.49
N ALA A 13 6.81 2.04 10.02
CA ALA A 13 7.09 0.66 10.46
C ALA A 13 6.16 0.23 11.60
N CYS A 14 5.97 1.07 12.61
CA CYS A 14 5.11 0.75 13.75
C CYS A 14 3.63 0.58 13.34
N GLU A 15 3.09 1.52 12.57
CA GLU A 15 1.68 1.50 12.15
C GLU A 15 1.37 0.29 11.25
N ASN A 16 2.24 0.01 10.29
CA ASN A 16 2.06 -1.12 9.37
C ASN A 16 2.32 -2.47 10.04
N ALA A 17 3.26 -2.55 10.99
CA ALA A 17 3.44 -3.75 11.83
C ALA A 17 2.17 -4.06 12.62
N LEU A 18 1.50 -3.05 13.16
CA LEU A 18 0.23 -3.21 13.86
C LEU A 18 -0.86 -3.76 12.92
N VAL A 19 -0.99 -3.22 11.70
CA VAL A 19 -1.96 -3.73 10.70
C VAL A 19 -1.67 -5.19 10.36
N VAL A 20 -0.41 -5.55 10.10
CA VAL A 20 -0.02 -6.93 9.82
C VAL A 20 -0.36 -7.85 11.01
N ALA A 21 -0.05 -7.44 12.23
CA ALA A 21 -0.38 -8.19 13.43
C ALA A 21 -1.89 -8.43 13.55
N ILE A 22 -2.71 -7.39 13.37
CA ILE A 22 -4.18 -7.49 13.45
C ILE A 22 -4.72 -8.48 12.42
N ILE A 23 -4.24 -8.41 11.16
CA ILE A 23 -4.67 -9.32 10.09
C ILE A 23 -4.25 -10.78 10.39
N CYS A 24 -3.05 -10.99 10.94
CA CYS A 24 -2.57 -12.33 11.29
C CYS A 24 -3.34 -12.95 12.47
N TYR A 25 -3.65 -12.15 13.49
CA TYR A 25 -4.30 -12.65 14.71
C TYR A 25 -5.81 -12.79 14.59
N SER A 26 -6.49 -12.02 13.74
CA SER A 26 -7.94 -12.05 13.62
C SER A 26 -8.42 -13.06 12.55
N PRO A 27 -9.12 -14.16 12.94
CA PRO A 27 -9.67 -15.10 11.96
C PRO A 27 -10.69 -14.47 11.02
N ALA A 28 -11.40 -13.43 11.45
CA ALA A 28 -12.37 -12.69 10.65
C ALA A 28 -11.74 -11.96 9.45
N LEU A 29 -10.43 -11.67 9.52
CA LEU A 29 -9.69 -10.97 8.48
C LEU A 29 -8.94 -11.91 7.50
N ARG A 30 -9.31 -13.20 7.44
CA ARG A 30 -8.70 -14.18 6.53
C ARG A 30 -9.37 -14.24 5.16
N THR A 31 -9.94 -13.13 4.69
CA THR A 31 -10.49 -13.05 3.32
C THR A 31 -9.42 -12.62 2.31
N PRO A 32 -9.56 -12.93 1.01
CA PRO A 32 -8.59 -12.54 -0.02
C PRO A 32 -8.26 -11.04 -0.01
N MET A 33 -9.26 -10.20 0.21
CA MET A 33 -9.06 -8.75 0.33
C MET A 33 -8.10 -8.38 1.46
N PHE A 34 -8.26 -8.94 2.64
CA PHE A 34 -7.39 -8.61 3.77
C PHE A 34 -5.98 -9.17 3.61
N VAL A 35 -5.82 -10.28 2.88
CA VAL A 35 -4.49 -10.76 2.48
C VAL A 35 -3.77 -9.74 1.60
N LEU A 36 -4.47 -9.10 0.66
CA LEU A 36 -3.90 -8.02 -0.17
C LEU A 36 -3.57 -6.78 0.66
N VAL A 37 -4.44 -6.38 1.59
CA VAL A 37 -4.17 -5.29 2.54
C VAL A 37 -2.96 -5.62 3.42
N GLY A 38 -2.84 -6.84 3.92
CA GLY A 38 -1.67 -7.32 4.66
C GLY A 38 -0.39 -7.31 3.83
N SER A 39 -0.49 -7.63 2.54
CA SER A 39 0.62 -7.54 1.59
C SER A 39 1.10 -6.10 1.40
N LEU A 40 0.16 -5.15 1.28
CA LEU A 40 0.47 -3.72 1.20
C LEU A 40 1.11 -3.24 2.51
N ALA A 41 0.53 -3.55 3.65
CA ALA A 41 1.08 -3.18 4.95
C ALA A 41 2.48 -3.79 5.18
N THR A 42 2.74 -5.01 4.70
CA THR A 42 4.08 -5.62 4.77
C THR A 42 5.08 -4.87 3.89
N ALA A 43 4.69 -4.46 2.68
CA ALA A 43 5.54 -3.67 1.80
C ALA A 43 5.86 -2.29 2.41
N ASP A 44 4.86 -1.62 2.99
CA ASP A 44 5.01 -0.33 3.66
C ASP A 44 5.85 -0.45 4.95
N LEU A 45 5.70 -1.53 5.73
CA LEU A 45 6.57 -1.87 6.86
C LEU A 45 8.03 -1.99 6.43
N LEU A 46 8.29 -2.72 5.35
CA LEU A 46 9.64 -2.87 4.80
C LEU A 46 10.20 -1.53 4.29
N ALA A 47 9.37 -0.67 3.69
CA ALA A 47 9.77 0.68 3.30
C ALA A 47 10.17 1.53 4.53
N GLY A 48 9.39 1.48 5.61
CA GLY A 48 9.72 2.16 6.87
C GLY A 48 11.04 1.69 7.47
N LEU A 49 11.26 0.37 7.53
CA LEU A 49 12.54 -0.20 7.97
C LEU A 49 13.69 0.22 7.05
N GLY A 50 13.47 0.27 5.74
CA GLY A 50 14.46 0.71 4.77
C GLY A 50 14.89 2.17 4.98
N LEU A 51 13.97 3.07 5.35
CA LEU A 51 14.29 4.47 5.68
C LEU A 51 15.19 4.56 6.93
N ILE A 52 14.89 3.77 7.96
CA ILE A 52 15.70 3.69 9.19
C ILE A 52 17.10 3.15 8.85
N LEU A 53 17.17 2.05 8.11
CA LEU A 53 18.43 1.45 7.70
C LEU A 53 19.27 2.40 6.84
N ASN A 54 18.64 3.13 5.91
CA ASN A 54 19.33 4.11 5.09
C ASN A 54 19.99 5.20 5.94
N PHE A 55 19.27 5.71 6.96
CA PHE A 55 19.82 6.68 7.90
C PHE A 55 21.00 6.10 8.68
N VAL A 56 20.85 4.92 9.28
CA VAL A 56 21.91 4.27 10.07
C VAL A 56 23.15 4.03 9.21
N PHE A 57 23.00 3.50 8.02
CA PHE A 57 24.12 3.18 7.16
C PHE A 57 24.80 4.42 6.58
N GLN A 58 24.06 5.47 6.30
CA GLN A 58 24.62 6.73 5.81
C GLN A 58 25.49 7.42 6.87
N TYR A 59 25.09 7.41 8.13
CA TYR A 59 25.77 8.14 9.20
C TYR A 59 26.74 7.28 10.03
N VAL A 60 26.47 5.97 10.17
CA VAL A 60 27.28 5.08 11.02
C VAL A 60 28.32 4.31 10.20
N ILE A 61 27.93 3.69 9.08
CA ILE A 61 28.81 2.79 8.31
C ILE A 61 29.53 3.51 7.18
N ARG A 62 28.94 4.55 6.59
CA ARG A 62 29.49 5.40 5.51
C ARG A 62 30.05 4.61 4.31
N SER A 63 29.36 3.55 3.89
CA SER A 63 29.74 2.73 2.75
C SER A 63 28.84 3.03 1.54
N GLU A 64 29.42 3.38 0.39
CA GLU A 64 28.66 3.64 -0.85
C GLU A 64 27.90 2.39 -1.33
N THR A 65 28.49 1.22 -1.22
CA THR A 65 27.85 -0.06 -1.59
C THR A 65 26.63 -0.35 -0.72
N VAL A 66 26.75 -0.10 0.60
CA VAL A 66 25.63 -0.32 1.54
C VAL A 66 24.54 0.71 1.30
N SER A 67 24.86 1.97 1.00
CA SER A 67 23.88 2.99 0.61
C SER A 67 23.13 2.58 -0.66
N LEU A 68 23.81 2.04 -1.66
CA LEU A 68 23.17 1.52 -2.87
C LEU A 68 22.20 0.40 -2.57
N LEU A 69 22.59 -0.56 -1.73
CA LEU A 69 21.74 -1.68 -1.35
C LEU A 69 20.49 -1.22 -0.58
N THR A 70 20.62 -0.24 0.32
CA THR A 70 19.47 0.29 1.08
C THR A 70 18.52 1.10 0.20
N VAL A 71 19.02 1.94 -0.70
CA VAL A 71 18.18 2.65 -1.66
C VAL A 71 17.47 1.68 -2.59
N GLY A 72 18.17 0.66 -3.08
CA GLY A 72 17.59 -0.40 -3.87
C GLY A 72 16.46 -1.14 -3.11
N PHE A 73 16.69 -1.46 -1.84
CA PHE A 73 15.68 -2.07 -0.97
C PHE A 73 14.44 -1.18 -0.80
N LEU A 74 14.63 0.13 -0.62
CA LEU A 74 13.54 1.11 -0.58
C LEU A 74 12.74 1.13 -1.87
N VAL A 75 13.41 1.20 -3.02
CA VAL A 75 12.75 1.17 -4.34
C VAL A 75 11.91 -0.10 -4.51
N ALA A 76 12.43 -1.26 -4.12
CA ALA A 76 11.68 -2.51 -4.17
C ALA A 76 10.47 -2.53 -3.25
N SER A 77 10.61 -1.98 -2.05
CA SER A 77 9.50 -1.90 -1.08
C SER A 77 8.38 -1.00 -1.60
N PHE A 78 8.72 0.16 -2.15
CA PHE A 78 7.74 1.06 -2.78
C PHE A 78 7.10 0.44 -4.03
N ALA A 79 7.86 -0.25 -4.87
CA ALA A 79 7.32 -0.95 -6.02
C ALA A 79 6.37 -2.10 -5.59
N ALA A 80 6.68 -2.80 -4.50
CA ALA A 80 5.80 -3.81 -3.92
C ALA A 80 4.51 -3.20 -3.36
N SER A 81 4.58 -2.01 -2.75
CA SER A 81 3.41 -1.25 -2.28
C SER A 81 2.51 -0.86 -3.46
N VAL A 82 3.06 -0.26 -4.51
CA VAL A 82 2.32 0.09 -5.74
C VAL A 82 1.65 -1.13 -6.38
N SER A 83 2.38 -2.26 -6.47
CA SER A 83 1.84 -3.51 -7.01
C SER A 83 0.71 -4.07 -6.14
N SER A 84 0.79 -3.91 -4.82
CA SER A 84 -0.28 -4.32 -3.90
C SER A 84 -1.53 -3.47 -4.06
N LEU A 85 -1.38 -2.14 -4.26
CA LEU A 85 -2.50 -1.24 -4.56
C LEU A 85 -3.18 -1.59 -5.89
N LEU A 86 -2.40 -1.87 -6.93
CA LEU A 86 -2.95 -2.35 -8.20
C LEU A 86 -3.72 -3.65 -8.01
N ALA A 87 -3.17 -4.61 -7.27
CA ALA A 87 -3.85 -5.88 -6.99
C ALA A 87 -5.17 -5.68 -6.23
N ILE A 88 -5.21 -4.77 -5.23
CA ILE A 88 -6.45 -4.41 -4.53
C ILE A 88 -7.48 -3.81 -5.50
N THR A 89 -7.04 -2.95 -6.42
CA THR A 89 -7.92 -2.31 -7.40
C THR A 89 -8.49 -3.34 -8.37
N VAL A 90 -7.66 -4.25 -8.88
CA VAL A 90 -8.07 -5.38 -9.75
C VAL A 90 -9.03 -6.31 -9.02
N ASP A 91 -8.75 -6.65 -7.76
CA ASP A 91 -9.61 -7.47 -6.91
C ASP A 91 -11.01 -6.85 -6.77
N ARG A 92 -11.08 -5.56 -6.50
CA ARG A 92 -12.37 -4.85 -6.41
C ARG A 92 -13.12 -4.83 -7.74
N TYR A 93 -12.42 -4.59 -8.85
CA TYR A 93 -13.03 -4.64 -10.17
C TYR A 93 -13.62 -6.02 -10.48
N LEU A 94 -12.83 -7.08 -10.29
CA LEU A 94 -13.27 -8.45 -10.57
C LEU A 94 -14.42 -8.89 -9.65
N SER A 95 -14.40 -8.50 -8.37
CA SER A 95 -15.47 -8.84 -7.43
C SER A 95 -16.82 -8.20 -7.78
N LEU A 96 -16.81 -7.06 -8.48
CA LEU A 96 -18.02 -6.37 -8.93
C LEU A 96 -18.46 -6.81 -10.32
N TYR A 97 -17.50 -7.07 -11.22
CA TYR A 97 -17.77 -7.44 -12.60
C TYR A 97 -18.27 -8.89 -12.73
N ASN A 98 -17.63 -9.82 -12.01
CA ASN A 98 -17.92 -11.26 -12.07
C ASN A 98 -18.34 -11.80 -10.69
N ALA A 99 -19.34 -11.21 -10.06
CA ALA A 99 -19.76 -11.58 -8.71
C ALA A 99 -20.06 -13.09 -8.54
N LEU A 100 -20.53 -13.77 -9.59
CA LEU A 100 -20.87 -15.20 -9.58
C LEU A 100 -19.63 -16.12 -9.66
N THR A 101 -18.54 -15.67 -10.30
CA THR A 101 -17.36 -16.50 -10.54
C THR A 101 -16.14 -16.03 -9.74
N TYR A 102 -16.25 -14.91 -9.05
CA TYR A 102 -15.14 -14.28 -8.32
C TYR A 102 -14.56 -15.19 -7.23
N TYR A 103 -15.37 -15.94 -6.53
CA TYR A 103 -14.95 -16.90 -5.51
C TYR A 103 -14.27 -18.17 -6.08
N SER A 104 -14.06 -18.23 -7.40
CA SER A 104 -13.25 -19.30 -7.99
C SER A 104 -11.81 -19.19 -7.47
N GLU A 105 -11.29 -20.29 -6.93
CA GLU A 105 -9.90 -20.41 -6.44
C GLU A 105 -8.86 -19.94 -7.47
N ARG A 106 -9.16 -20.07 -8.76
CA ARG A 106 -8.30 -19.64 -9.86
C ARG A 106 -8.09 -18.12 -9.90
N THR A 107 -9.12 -17.32 -9.66
CA THR A 107 -9.02 -15.84 -9.69
C THR A 107 -8.14 -15.35 -8.53
N VAL A 108 -8.37 -15.89 -7.34
CA VAL A 108 -7.58 -15.56 -6.15
C VAL A 108 -6.12 -15.97 -6.34
N LEU A 109 -5.86 -17.18 -6.86
CA LEU A 109 -4.52 -17.66 -7.15
C LEU A 109 -3.82 -16.78 -8.19
N CYS A 110 -4.52 -16.36 -9.23
CA CYS A 110 -3.96 -15.49 -10.28
C CYS A 110 -3.47 -14.15 -9.69
N ILE A 111 -4.28 -13.49 -8.86
CA ILE A 111 -3.91 -12.22 -8.19
C ILE A 111 -2.68 -12.41 -7.30
N HIS A 112 -2.64 -13.47 -6.50
CA HIS A 112 -1.48 -13.77 -5.64
C HIS A 112 -0.22 -14.09 -6.45
N THR A 113 -0.35 -14.81 -7.55
CA THR A 113 0.77 -15.14 -8.43
C THR A 113 1.34 -13.90 -9.12
N MET A 114 0.48 -13.00 -9.61
CA MET A 114 0.89 -11.71 -10.19
C MET A 114 1.63 -10.86 -9.15
N LEU A 115 1.10 -10.77 -7.93
CA LEU A 115 1.71 -10.01 -6.83
C LEU A 115 3.09 -10.58 -6.44
N ALA A 116 3.21 -11.91 -6.33
CA ALA A 116 4.47 -12.57 -6.03
C ALA A 116 5.49 -12.40 -7.16
N GLY A 117 5.06 -12.46 -8.42
CA GLY A 117 5.88 -12.22 -9.60
C GLY A 117 6.44 -10.80 -9.65
N ALA A 118 5.57 -9.80 -9.44
CA ALA A 118 5.97 -8.39 -9.38
C ALA A 118 7.00 -8.14 -8.27
N LYS A 119 6.79 -8.68 -7.07
CA LYS A 119 7.75 -8.57 -5.94
C LYS A 119 9.09 -9.22 -6.25
N LYS A 120 9.11 -10.41 -6.85
CA LYS A 120 10.34 -11.09 -7.26
C LYS A 120 11.10 -10.30 -8.31
N LEU A 121 10.40 -9.75 -9.30
CA LEU A 121 11.01 -8.91 -10.35
C LEU A 121 11.64 -7.66 -9.75
N CYS A 122 10.94 -6.96 -8.85
CA CYS A 122 11.47 -5.79 -8.15
C CYS A 122 12.75 -6.12 -7.36
N LEU A 123 12.75 -7.22 -6.59
CA LEU A 123 13.92 -7.66 -5.83
C LEU A 123 15.08 -8.08 -6.73
N GLY A 124 14.82 -8.72 -7.86
CA GLY A 124 15.86 -9.16 -8.82
C GLY A 124 16.53 -8.03 -9.58
N LEU A 125 15.86 -6.88 -9.76
CA LEU A 125 16.42 -5.71 -10.44
C LEU A 125 17.30 -4.83 -9.53
N LEU A 126 17.24 -5.01 -8.22
CA LEU A 126 17.91 -4.18 -7.22
C LEU A 126 19.43 -3.97 -7.44
N PRO A 127 20.22 -5.02 -7.71
CA PRO A 127 21.67 -4.86 -7.84
C PRO A 127 22.09 -4.01 -9.05
N VAL A 128 21.24 -3.95 -10.09
CA VAL A 128 21.58 -3.33 -11.39
C VAL A 128 21.28 -1.83 -11.42
N LEU A 129 20.36 -1.36 -10.56
CA LEU A 129 19.76 -0.02 -10.66
C LEU A 129 20.70 1.17 -10.34
N GLY A 130 21.83 0.94 -9.68
CA GLY A 130 22.70 2.06 -9.25
C GLY A 130 24.18 1.89 -9.57
N TRP A 131 24.60 0.75 -10.13
CA TRP A 131 26.02 0.43 -10.34
C TRP A 131 26.75 1.44 -11.24
N ASN A 132 26.05 1.99 -12.24
CA ASN A 132 26.62 2.95 -13.16
C ASN A 132 26.86 4.33 -12.52
N CYS A 133 26.04 4.74 -11.55
CA CYS A 133 26.24 5.99 -10.83
C CYS A 133 27.48 5.96 -9.91
N LEU A 134 27.84 4.79 -9.38
CA LEU A 134 29.07 4.62 -8.60
C LEU A 134 30.33 4.76 -9.45
N ARG A 135 30.24 4.42 -10.74
CA ARG A 135 31.38 4.52 -11.70
C ARG A 135 31.50 5.91 -12.33
N ASP A 136 30.36 6.52 -12.65
CA ASP A 136 30.29 7.82 -13.33
C ASP A 136 29.25 8.73 -12.65
N ARG A 137 29.74 9.78 -12.00
CA ARG A 137 28.89 10.74 -11.27
C ARG A 137 27.98 11.54 -12.19
N THR A 138 28.32 11.67 -13.49
CA THR A 138 27.48 12.39 -14.47
C THR A 138 26.22 11.61 -14.83
N ALA A 139 26.21 10.29 -14.62
CA ALA A 139 25.05 9.43 -14.85
C ALA A 139 24.04 9.42 -13.71
N CYS A 140 24.34 10.08 -12.58
CA CYS A 140 23.47 10.09 -11.40
C CYS A 140 22.21 10.92 -11.62
N SER A 141 21.11 10.48 -10.99
CA SER A 141 19.83 11.20 -10.95
C SER A 141 19.75 12.14 -9.73
N VAL A 142 18.62 12.85 -9.62
CA VAL A 142 18.22 13.60 -8.40
C VAL A 142 18.14 12.73 -7.16
N VAL A 143 17.91 11.43 -7.31
CA VAL A 143 17.88 10.42 -6.23
C VAL A 143 19.15 9.58 -6.31
N ARG A 144 20.22 10.06 -5.69
CA ARG A 144 21.48 9.30 -5.62
C ARG A 144 21.29 8.06 -4.72
N PRO A 145 21.89 6.90 -5.05
CA PRO A 145 22.82 6.59 -6.14
C PRO A 145 22.18 6.08 -7.45
N LEU A 146 20.88 6.32 -7.71
CA LEU A 146 20.21 5.86 -8.91
C LEU A 146 20.64 6.65 -10.15
N THR A 147 20.70 5.99 -11.31
CA THR A 147 20.96 6.66 -12.58
C THR A 147 19.73 7.37 -13.10
N LYS A 148 19.91 8.43 -13.91
CA LYS A 148 18.80 9.17 -14.52
C LYS A 148 17.91 8.25 -15.39
N SER A 149 18.52 7.33 -16.14
CA SER A 149 17.79 6.36 -16.97
C SER A 149 16.89 5.46 -16.13
N ASN A 150 17.41 4.91 -15.02
CA ASN A 150 16.65 4.02 -14.14
C ASN A 150 15.50 4.75 -13.44
N VAL A 151 15.73 5.98 -12.96
CA VAL A 151 14.68 6.79 -12.32
C VAL A 151 13.60 7.18 -13.32
N THR A 152 13.98 7.53 -14.55
CA THR A 152 12.99 7.81 -15.62
C THR A 152 12.16 6.57 -15.95
N LEU A 153 12.78 5.38 -16.05
CA LEU A 153 12.08 4.13 -16.28
C LEU A 153 11.10 3.80 -15.15
N LEU A 154 11.54 3.94 -13.89
CA LEU A 154 10.69 3.73 -12.72
C LEU A 154 9.51 4.70 -12.69
N SER A 155 9.74 5.99 -12.96
CA SER A 155 8.70 7.00 -13.02
C SER A 155 7.69 6.75 -14.15
N THR A 156 8.18 6.37 -15.32
CA THR A 156 7.31 6.03 -16.48
C THR A 156 6.46 4.80 -16.16
N SER A 157 7.04 3.76 -15.55
CA SER A 157 6.32 2.58 -15.10
C SER A 157 5.27 2.92 -14.05
N PHE A 158 5.58 3.82 -13.12
CA PHE A 158 4.65 4.33 -12.14
C PHE A 158 3.45 5.04 -12.80
N PHE A 159 3.69 5.95 -13.75
CA PHE A 159 2.61 6.64 -14.47
C PHE A 159 1.70 5.66 -15.20
N LEU A 160 2.27 4.65 -15.87
CA LEU A 160 1.48 3.63 -16.56
C LEU A 160 0.59 2.85 -15.58
N ILE A 161 1.14 2.39 -14.46
CA ILE A 161 0.39 1.66 -13.43
C ILE A 161 -0.71 2.55 -12.83
N PHE A 162 -0.40 3.81 -12.56
CA PHE A 162 -1.37 4.77 -12.02
C PHE A 162 -2.53 5.01 -12.99
N LEU A 163 -2.26 5.15 -14.29
CA LEU A 163 -3.30 5.28 -15.32
C LEU A 163 -4.19 4.03 -15.41
N ILE A 164 -3.60 2.83 -15.28
CA ILE A 164 -4.36 1.57 -15.23
C ILE A 164 -5.28 1.56 -14.00
N MET A 165 -4.78 1.95 -12.82
CA MET A 165 -5.60 2.03 -11.61
C MET A 165 -6.75 3.03 -11.75
N LEU A 166 -6.51 4.21 -12.34
CA LEU A 166 -7.54 5.20 -12.61
C LEU A 166 -8.61 4.66 -13.57
N HIS A 167 -8.19 3.99 -14.64
CA HIS A 167 -9.11 3.38 -15.59
C HIS A 167 -10.00 2.32 -14.90
N LEU A 168 -9.41 1.40 -14.15
CA LEU A 168 -10.15 0.40 -13.40
C LEU A 168 -11.12 1.03 -12.39
N TYR A 169 -10.70 2.10 -11.72
CA TYR A 169 -11.57 2.82 -10.79
C TYR A 169 -12.78 3.45 -11.50
N ILE A 170 -12.60 4.05 -12.67
CA ILE A 170 -13.69 4.59 -13.50
C ILE A 170 -14.67 3.48 -13.89
N GLU A 171 -14.16 2.30 -14.30
CA GLU A 171 -15.01 1.15 -14.62
C GLU A 171 -15.79 0.64 -13.39
N ILE A 172 -15.14 0.57 -12.21
CA ILE A 172 -15.81 0.26 -10.94
C ILE A 172 -16.96 1.24 -10.67
N CYS A 173 -16.72 2.55 -10.83
CA CYS A 173 -17.76 3.57 -10.65
C CYS A 173 -18.95 3.37 -11.63
N LYS A 174 -18.67 3.07 -12.89
CA LYS A 174 -19.71 2.80 -13.90
C LYS A 174 -20.57 1.58 -13.51
N ILE A 175 -19.94 0.48 -13.05
CA ILE A 175 -20.67 -0.72 -12.60
C ILE A 175 -21.58 -0.37 -11.43
N ILE A 176 -21.10 0.37 -10.43
CA ILE A 176 -21.90 0.77 -9.26
C ILE A 176 -23.04 1.68 -9.65
N CYS A 177 -22.81 2.66 -10.53
CA CYS A 177 -23.89 3.54 -11.01
C CYS A 177 -24.99 2.74 -11.74
N ARG A 178 -24.61 1.73 -12.55
CA ARG A 178 -25.59 0.83 -13.21
C ARG A 178 -26.39 0.01 -12.18
N HIS A 179 -25.72 -0.59 -11.19
CA HIS A 179 -26.41 -1.35 -10.14
C HIS A 179 -27.32 -0.43 -9.30
N ALA A 180 -26.89 0.79 -8.96
CA ALA A 180 -27.72 1.75 -8.26
C ALA A 180 -29.01 2.08 -9.03
N HIS A 181 -28.89 2.30 -10.33
CA HIS A 181 -30.03 2.60 -11.20
C HIS A 181 -31.00 1.40 -11.27
N GLN A 182 -30.49 0.18 -11.42
CA GLN A 182 -31.29 -1.04 -11.43
C GLN A 182 -32.03 -1.28 -10.11
N ILE A 183 -31.37 -1.04 -8.96
CA ILE A 183 -31.98 -1.15 -7.63
C ILE A 183 -33.08 -0.11 -7.43
N ALA A 184 -32.85 1.13 -7.88
CA ALA A 184 -33.83 2.20 -7.80
C ALA A 184 -35.11 1.87 -8.61
N LEU A 185 -34.98 1.15 -9.75
CA LEU A 185 -36.08 0.74 -10.58
C LEU A 185 -36.90 -0.44 -9.97
N GLN A 186 -36.24 -1.30 -9.15
CA GLN A 186 -36.87 -2.52 -8.63
C GLN A 186 -37.50 -2.39 -7.24
N GLN A 187 -37.38 -1.24 -6.57
CA GLN A 187 -37.97 -0.93 -5.23
C GLN A 187 -37.79 -2.00 -4.14
N HIS A 188 -36.75 -2.84 -4.18
CA HIS A 188 -36.54 -3.93 -3.22
C HIS A 188 -35.66 -3.51 -2.02
N PHE A 189 -36.28 -3.52 -0.83
CA PHE A 189 -35.67 -3.11 0.46
C PHE A 189 -34.44 -3.94 0.86
N LEU A 190 -34.34 -5.21 0.46
CA LEU A 190 -33.25 -6.12 0.84
C LEU A 190 -31.89 -5.83 0.12
N THR A 191 -31.93 -5.18 -1.02
CA THR A 191 -30.74 -4.84 -1.81
C THR A 191 -30.05 -3.55 -1.34
N ALA A 192 -30.72 -2.71 -0.56
CA ALA A 192 -30.20 -1.43 -0.12
C ALA A 192 -28.97 -1.56 0.80
N SER A 193 -28.94 -2.55 1.70
CA SER A 193 -27.82 -2.76 2.64
C SER A 193 -26.54 -3.16 1.91
N HIS A 194 -26.62 -4.06 0.94
CA HIS A 194 -25.48 -4.49 0.14
C HIS A 194 -24.93 -3.34 -0.73
N TYR A 195 -25.83 -2.53 -1.30
CA TYR A 195 -25.46 -1.35 -2.08
C TYR A 195 -24.69 -0.31 -1.23
N VAL A 196 -25.18 -0.02 -0.03
CA VAL A 196 -24.52 0.91 0.91
C VAL A 196 -23.11 0.43 1.27
N ALA A 197 -22.94 -0.86 1.55
CA ALA A 197 -21.63 -1.45 1.86
C ALA A 197 -20.67 -1.35 0.66
N THR A 198 -21.15 -1.65 -0.54
CA THR A 198 -20.38 -1.55 -1.78
C THR A 198 -19.97 -0.10 -2.06
N LYS A 199 -20.90 0.87 -1.92
CA LYS A 199 -20.60 2.30 -2.06
C LYS A 199 -19.54 2.78 -1.08
N LYS A 200 -19.58 2.32 0.17
CA LYS A 200 -18.57 2.63 1.19
C LYS A 200 -17.19 2.08 0.78
N GLY A 201 -17.12 0.85 0.27
CA GLY A 201 -15.87 0.23 -0.21
C GLY A 201 -15.24 1.00 -1.36
N VAL A 202 -16.04 1.42 -2.35
CA VAL A 202 -15.54 2.20 -3.49
C VAL A 202 -15.11 3.60 -3.10
N SER A 203 -15.84 4.26 -2.20
CA SER A 203 -15.42 5.54 -1.64
C SER A 203 -14.08 5.42 -0.90
N THR A 204 -13.82 4.30 -0.23
CA THR A 204 -12.53 4.03 0.41
C THR A 204 -11.42 3.88 -0.62
N LEU A 205 -11.67 3.14 -1.71
CA LEU A 205 -10.71 2.99 -2.81
C LEU A 205 -10.42 4.34 -3.48
N ALA A 206 -11.42 5.21 -3.65
CA ALA A 206 -11.23 6.57 -4.16
C ALA A 206 -10.27 7.39 -3.29
N ILE A 207 -10.44 7.32 -1.97
CA ILE A 207 -9.58 8.03 -1.02
C ILE A 207 -8.14 7.49 -1.13
N ILE A 208 -7.96 6.16 -1.14
CA ILE A 208 -6.65 5.53 -1.25
C ILE A 208 -5.96 5.94 -2.56
N LEU A 209 -6.66 5.83 -3.68
CA LEU A 209 -6.10 6.17 -5.00
C LEU A 209 -5.83 7.67 -5.15
N GLY A 210 -6.71 8.52 -4.61
CA GLY A 210 -6.56 9.97 -4.61
C GLY A 210 -5.38 10.41 -3.75
N THR A 211 -5.24 9.90 -2.53
CA THR A 211 -4.10 10.19 -1.66
C THR A 211 -2.79 9.65 -2.23
N PHE A 212 -2.82 8.46 -2.84
CA PHE A 212 -1.68 7.88 -3.53
C PHE A 212 -1.20 8.79 -4.68
N GLY A 213 -2.11 9.20 -5.57
CA GLY A 213 -1.77 10.10 -6.66
C GLY A 213 -1.25 11.45 -6.17
N ALA A 214 -1.94 12.09 -5.22
CA ALA A 214 -1.54 13.38 -4.67
C ALA A 214 -0.15 13.34 -4.02
N SER A 215 0.20 12.21 -3.39
CA SER A 215 1.49 12.04 -2.71
C SER A 215 2.63 11.72 -3.68
N TRP A 216 2.39 10.84 -4.66
CA TRP A 216 3.45 10.30 -5.52
C TRP A 216 3.67 11.06 -6.82
N LEU A 217 2.63 11.69 -7.42
CA LEU A 217 2.76 12.37 -8.71
C LEU A 217 3.81 13.50 -8.67
N PRO A 218 3.87 14.37 -7.63
CA PRO A 218 4.90 15.41 -7.59
C PRO A 218 6.32 14.85 -7.62
N PHE A 219 6.57 13.78 -6.86
CA PHE A 219 7.88 13.13 -6.83
C PHE A 219 8.23 12.45 -8.16
N ALA A 220 7.28 11.72 -8.76
CA ALA A 220 7.48 11.05 -10.04
C ALA A 220 7.76 12.05 -11.18
N ILE A 221 7.06 13.19 -11.19
CA ILE A 221 7.31 14.29 -12.16
C ILE A 221 8.72 14.85 -11.92
N TYR A 222 9.06 15.18 -10.68
CA TYR A 222 10.37 15.73 -10.33
C TYR A 222 11.51 14.77 -10.72
N CYS A 223 11.32 13.46 -10.57
CA CYS A 223 12.30 12.46 -11.00
C CYS A 223 12.59 12.48 -12.51
N VAL A 224 11.62 12.89 -13.33
CA VAL A 224 11.77 12.96 -14.81
C VAL A 224 12.40 14.28 -15.24
N VAL A 225 11.90 15.41 -14.67
CA VAL A 225 12.27 16.77 -15.14
C VAL A 225 13.38 17.40 -14.30
N GLY A 226 13.67 16.89 -13.11
CA GLY A 226 14.63 17.47 -12.18
C GLY A 226 16.07 17.34 -12.66
N ASP A 227 16.87 18.37 -12.36
CA ASP A 227 18.31 18.36 -12.58
C ASP A 227 19.04 17.94 -11.29
N PRO A 228 20.07 17.07 -11.37
CA PRO A 228 20.90 16.70 -10.21
C PRO A 228 21.61 17.87 -9.52
N GLU A 229 21.72 19.01 -10.18
CA GLU A 229 22.29 20.23 -9.62
C GLU A 229 21.28 21.06 -8.82
N TYR A 230 19.98 20.74 -8.91
CA TYR A 230 18.98 21.44 -8.12
C TYR A 230 19.18 21.24 -6.62
N PRO A 231 18.84 22.26 -5.81
CA PRO A 231 18.91 22.17 -4.36
C PRO A 231 18.16 20.95 -3.83
N SER A 232 18.75 20.22 -2.89
CA SER A 232 18.17 19.01 -2.29
C SER A 232 16.79 19.22 -1.66
N VAL A 233 16.44 20.48 -1.35
CA VAL A 233 15.11 20.84 -0.81
C VAL A 233 13.98 20.40 -1.76
N TYR A 234 14.16 20.45 -3.08
CA TYR A 234 13.15 20.01 -4.04
C TYR A 234 12.94 18.49 -4.01
N THR A 235 14.04 17.74 -3.87
CA THR A 235 13.99 16.28 -3.71
C THR A 235 13.20 15.92 -2.45
N TYR A 236 13.52 16.52 -1.31
CA TYR A 236 12.84 16.22 -0.05
C TYR A 236 11.40 16.74 0.01
N ALA A 237 11.12 17.92 -0.57
CA ALA A 237 9.77 18.47 -0.63
C ALA A 237 8.80 17.59 -1.42
N THR A 238 9.30 16.82 -2.39
CA THR A 238 8.50 15.89 -3.18
C THR A 238 8.53 14.46 -2.63
N LEU A 239 9.66 14.03 -2.06
CA LEU A 239 9.83 12.69 -1.49
C LEU A 239 9.05 12.50 -0.19
N LEU A 240 9.01 13.49 0.70
CA LEU A 240 8.32 13.38 2.00
C LEU A 240 6.83 13.11 1.84
N PRO A 241 6.05 13.83 1.00
CA PRO A 241 4.65 13.47 0.75
C PRO A 241 4.49 12.05 0.19
N ALA A 242 5.36 11.62 -0.72
CA ALA A 242 5.35 10.25 -1.25
C ALA A 242 5.58 9.21 -0.15
N THR A 243 6.52 9.48 0.76
CA THR A 243 6.80 8.63 1.92
C THR A 243 5.61 8.57 2.88
N TYR A 244 4.94 9.69 3.14
CA TYR A 244 3.78 9.75 4.03
C TYR A 244 2.57 8.98 3.51
N ASN A 245 2.51 8.66 2.22
CA ASN A 245 1.45 7.79 1.70
C ASN A 245 1.39 6.43 2.44
N SER A 246 2.54 5.87 2.78
CA SER A 246 2.62 4.62 3.55
C SER A 246 2.12 4.73 5.01
N MET A 247 2.07 5.95 5.59
CA MET A 247 1.43 6.23 6.88
C MET A 247 -0.09 6.38 6.75
N ILE A 248 -0.55 6.94 5.63
CA ILE A 248 -1.98 7.23 5.42
C ILE A 248 -2.79 5.94 5.26
N ASN A 249 -2.21 4.90 4.64
CA ASN A 249 -2.89 3.63 4.39
C ASN A 249 -3.48 2.98 5.67
N PRO A 250 -2.71 2.75 6.75
CA PRO A 250 -3.24 2.22 8.01
C PRO A 250 -4.35 3.08 8.61
N ILE A 251 -4.22 4.40 8.54
CA ILE A 251 -5.21 5.36 9.05
C ILE A 251 -6.53 5.22 8.29
N ILE A 252 -6.48 5.13 6.95
CA ILE A 252 -7.67 4.92 6.12
C ILE A 252 -8.35 3.60 6.49
N TYR A 253 -7.59 2.51 6.65
CA TYR A 253 -8.16 1.21 7.01
C TYR A 253 -8.79 1.24 8.41
N ALA A 254 -8.11 1.82 9.39
CA ALA A 254 -8.62 1.96 10.75
C ALA A 254 -9.91 2.78 10.81
N TYR A 255 -10.03 3.84 9.99
CA TYR A 255 -11.22 4.70 10.00
C TYR A 255 -12.39 4.14 9.18
N ARG A 256 -12.10 3.46 8.06
CA ARG A 256 -13.14 3.06 7.08
C ARG A 256 -13.61 1.62 7.22
N ASN A 257 -12.80 0.73 7.79
CA ASN A 257 -13.08 -0.70 7.86
C ASN A 257 -13.48 -1.12 9.27
N GLN A 258 -14.75 -1.51 9.43
CA GLN A 258 -15.32 -1.92 10.72
C GLN A 258 -14.70 -3.20 11.28
N GLU A 259 -14.29 -4.13 10.41
CA GLU A 259 -13.66 -5.39 10.83
C GLU A 259 -12.27 -5.13 11.45
N ILE A 260 -11.50 -4.23 10.82
CA ILE A 260 -10.20 -3.81 11.36
C ILE A 260 -10.41 -3.05 12.67
N GLN A 261 -11.41 -2.15 12.75
CA GLN A 261 -11.74 -1.44 13.98
C GLN A 261 -12.08 -2.42 15.13
N ARG A 262 -12.94 -3.38 14.88
CA ARG A 262 -13.29 -4.42 15.86
C ARG A 262 -12.07 -5.20 16.34
N SER A 263 -11.24 -5.62 15.38
CA SER A 263 -10.03 -6.40 15.69
C SER A 263 -9.01 -5.57 16.47
N MET A 264 -8.87 -4.27 16.16
CA MET A 264 -8.07 -3.33 16.95
C MET A 264 -8.60 -3.21 18.37
N TRP A 265 -9.90 -2.99 18.55
CA TRP A 265 -10.54 -2.92 19.85
C TRP A 265 -10.33 -4.20 20.67
N MET A 266 -10.49 -5.38 20.06
CA MET A 266 -10.22 -6.66 20.72
C MET A 266 -8.75 -6.81 21.14
N LEU A 267 -7.81 -6.36 20.31
CA LEU A 267 -6.40 -6.42 20.62
C LEU A 267 -6.03 -5.48 21.80
N PHE A 268 -6.48 -4.22 21.75
CA PHE A 268 -6.15 -3.23 22.77
C PHE A 268 -6.95 -3.43 24.07
N CYS A 269 -8.26 -3.70 23.98
CA CYS A 269 -9.09 -3.93 25.17
C CYS A 269 -8.93 -5.35 25.73
N GLY A 270 -8.63 -6.34 24.89
CA GLY A 270 -8.33 -7.69 25.32
C GLY A 270 -7.04 -7.81 26.13
N CYS A 271 -6.05 -6.93 25.85
CA CYS A 271 -4.87 -6.81 26.69
C CYS A 271 -5.18 -6.19 28.08
N PHE A 272 -6.28 -5.44 28.21
CA PHE A 272 -6.73 -4.85 29.49
C PHE A 272 -7.81 -5.68 30.18
N GLN A 273 -8.49 -6.60 29.51
CA GLN A 273 -9.43 -7.53 30.12
C GLN A 273 -8.74 -8.81 30.60
N PHE A 274 -7.97 -8.70 31.65
CA PHE A 274 -7.75 -9.81 32.56
C PHE A 274 -9.13 -10.34 32.98
N LYS A 275 -9.47 -11.57 32.49
CA LYS A 275 -10.49 -12.49 33.00
C LYS A 275 -11.64 -11.86 33.81
N VAL A 276 -12.65 -11.36 33.14
CA VAL A 276 -14.00 -11.49 33.68
C VAL A 276 -14.60 -12.74 33.05
N SER A 277 -14.52 -13.84 33.79
CA SER A 277 -15.20 -15.10 33.49
C SER A 277 -16.69 -14.83 33.48
N PHE A 278 -17.29 -14.72 32.29
CA PHE A 278 -18.72 -14.84 32.17
C PHE A 278 -19.10 -16.32 32.42
N ARG A 279 -19.42 -16.61 33.67
CA ARG A 279 -20.11 -17.83 34.07
C ARG A 279 -21.50 -17.74 33.48
N SER A 280 -21.69 -18.39 32.31
CA SER A 280 -23.04 -18.58 31.76
C SER A 280 -23.86 -19.38 32.78
N ARG A 281 -24.87 -18.77 33.38
CA ARG A 281 -25.90 -19.48 34.12
C ARG A 281 -26.68 -20.31 33.10
N SER A 282 -26.58 -21.61 33.22
CA SER A 282 -27.46 -22.58 32.57
C SER A 282 -28.90 -22.34 33.06
N PRO A 283 -29.91 -22.31 32.17
CA PRO A 283 -31.31 -22.25 32.59
C PRO A 283 -31.84 -23.67 32.84
N SER A 284 -31.34 -24.28 33.89
CA SER A 284 -31.86 -25.54 34.36
C SER A 284 -31.83 -25.59 35.89
N ASP A 285 -32.52 -24.65 36.52
CA ASP A 285 -32.94 -24.72 37.92
C ASP A 285 -34.15 -23.83 38.13
N VAL A 286 -35.31 -24.24 37.62
CA VAL A 286 -36.68 -24.02 38.16
C VAL A 286 -37.54 -25.23 37.79
#